data_ed475a869011e42ad0edd692147e5a0f
#
_entry.id   ed475a869011e42ad0edd692147e5a0f
#
_cell.length_a   1.000
_cell.length_b   1.000
_cell.length_c   1.000
_cell.angle_alpha   90.00
_cell.angle_beta   90.00
_cell.angle_gamma   90.00
#
_symmetry.space_group_name_H-M   'P 1'
#
loop_
_entity.id
_entity.type
_entity.pdbx_description
1 polymer ?
#
loop_
_entity_poly.entity_id
_entity_poly.type
_entity_poly.pdbx_seq_one_letter_code
_entity_poly.pdbx_strand_id
1 'polypeptide(L)'
;MNCKKIYLGQEIESEDWSYGLGSVYLCGPRNPKGKSWRLDLISKLENSGTPMTIFIPETKNQLKGGFNKVDKNKVFDWQRSAMAISTAIIFWYPKGVFDDQSFAEFGLWHKSERIFLGREIGANTEYLEWLFYKEQLLYPADNLDQVTEMFLHWIKE
;
A
#
# COMPACT_ATOMS: atom_id res chain seq x y z
N MET A 1 -20.06 -3.14 -5.72
CA MET A 1 -18.71 -2.71 -5.28
C MET A 1 -17.80 -2.64 -6.47
N ASN A 2 -17.02 -1.59 -6.56
CA ASN A 2 -16.26 -1.28 -7.76
C ASN A 2 -14.79 -1.73 -7.70
N CYS A 3 -14.34 -2.27 -6.56
CA CYS A 3 -12.95 -2.69 -6.40
C CYS A 3 -12.79 -4.20 -6.47
N LYS A 4 -11.77 -4.64 -7.21
CA LYS A 4 -11.24 -5.99 -7.10
C LYS A 4 -10.21 -6.03 -6.00
N LYS A 5 -10.23 -7.02 -5.13
CA LYS A 5 -9.24 -7.18 -4.06
C LYS A 5 -8.45 -8.46 -4.31
N ILE A 6 -7.14 -8.31 -4.45
CA ILE A 6 -6.22 -9.42 -4.66
C ILE A 6 -5.35 -9.53 -3.41
N TYR A 7 -5.55 -10.59 -2.65
CA TYR A 7 -4.85 -10.82 -1.39
C TYR A 7 -3.55 -11.58 -1.60
N LEU A 8 -2.65 -11.45 -0.64
CA LEU A 8 -1.36 -12.12 -0.64
C LEU A 8 -1.49 -13.61 -1.01
N GLY A 9 -0.72 -14.02 -2.01
CA GLY A 9 -0.69 -15.40 -2.49
C GLY A 9 -1.73 -15.76 -3.52
N GLN A 10 -2.71 -14.89 -3.78
CA GLN A 10 -3.68 -15.13 -4.87
C GLN A 10 -3.03 -14.89 -6.22
N GLU A 11 -3.46 -15.63 -7.23
CA GLU A 11 -2.96 -15.48 -8.59
C GLU A 11 -3.32 -14.09 -9.13
N ILE A 12 -2.34 -13.45 -9.78
CA ILE A 12 -2.53 -12.14 -10.41
C ILE A 12 -2.72 -12.35 -11.91
N GLU A 13 -3.91 -12.03 -12.39
CA GLU A 13 -4.24 -12.11 -13.81
C GLU A 13 -3.77 -10.86 -14.56
N SER A 14 -3.52 -10.99 -15.86
CA SER A 14 -3.01 -9.88 -16.67
C SER A 14 -3.93 -8.66 -16.71
N GLU A 15 -5.24 -8.85 -16.58
CA GLU A 15 -6.21 -7.76 -16.56
C GLU A 15 -6.38 -7.11 -15.18
N ASP A 16 -5.86 -7.70 -14.11
CA ASP A 16 -6.05 -7.18 -12.76
C ASP A 16 -5.38 -5.82 -12.56
N TRP A 17 -4.18 -5.64 -13.11
CA TRP A 17 -3.43 -4.40 -12.93
C TRP A 17 -4.04 -3.21 -13.67
N SER A 18 -4.87 -3.44 -14.68
CA SER A 18 -5.48 -2.40 -15.51
C SER A 18 -7.00 -2.28 -15.34
N TYR A 19 -7.58 -3.00 -14.38
CA TYR A 19 -9.02 -2.95 -14.13
C TYR A 19 -9.45 -1.55 -13.68
N GLY A 20 -10.56 -1.06 -14.23
CA GLY A 20 -11.09 0.26 -13.90
C GLY A 20 -10.10 1.37 -14.24
N LEU A 21 -9.77 2.21 -13.27
CA LEU A 21 -8.78 3.27 -13.44
C LEU A 21 -7.34 2.80 -13.22
N GLY A 22 -7.15 1.56 -12.84
CA GLY A 22 -5.84 0.98 -12.60
C GLY A 22 -5.79 0.21 -11.29
N SER A 23 -4.60 0.07 -10.73
CA SER A 23 -4.39 -0.74 -9.54
C SER A 23 -3.51 -0.02 -8.51
N VAL A 24 -3.67 -0.36 -7.25
CA VAL A 24 -2.88 0.18 -6.15
C VAL A 24 -2.38 -0.91 -5.24
N TYR A 25 -1.11 -0.84 -4.86
CA TYR A 25 -0.48 -1.73 -3.89
C TYR A 25 -0.38 -1.01 -2.54
N LEU A 26 -0.79 -1.67 -1.47
CA LEU A 26 -0.80 -1.08 -0.13
C LEU A 26 0.45 -1.54 0.64
N CYS A 27 1.50 -0.72 0.61
CA CYS A 27 2.80 -1.04 1.21
C CYS A 27 2.94 -0.42 2.61
N GLY A 28 3.61 -1.13 3.50
CA GLY A 28 3.90 -0.67 4.85
C GLY A 28 4.07 -1.83 5.81
N PRO A 29 4.55 -1.55 7.03
CA PRO A 29 4.77 -2.61 8.01
C PRO A 29 3.46 -3.22 8.46
N ARG A 30 3.48 -4.55 8.67
CA ARG A 30 2.35 -5.26 9.22
C ARG A 30 2.23 -4.94 10.71
N ASN A 31 0.99 -4.70 11.16
CA ASN A 31 0.73 -4.52 12.58
C ASN A 31 1.00 -5.83 13.33
N PRO A 32 1.90 -5.84 14.34
CA PRO A 32 2.21 -7.10 15.04
C PRO A 32 1.09 -7.60 15.93
N LYS A 33 0.15 -6.73 16.28
CA LYS A 33 -0.98 -7.05 17.16
C LYS A 33 -2.26 -6.43 16.64
N GLY A 34 -3.34 -7.22 16.64
CA GLY A 34 -4.66 -6.75 16.26
C GLY A 34 -4.85 -6.60 14.76
N LYS A 35 -5.86 -5.85 14.40
CA LYS A 35 -6.27 -5.65 13.01
C LYS A 35 -5.26 -4.80 12.24
N SER A 36 -5.13 -5.11 10.96
CA SER A 36 -4.27 -4.35 10.07
C SER A 36 -4.85 -2.96 9.76
N TRP A 37 -3.99 -1.96 9.67
CA TRP A 37 -4.36 -0.62 9.16
C TRP A 37 -4.90 -0.69 7.73
N ARG A 38 -4.53 -1.73 6.99
CA ARG A 38 -5.00 -1.90 5.60
C ARG A 38 -6.51 -2.05 5.51
N LEU A 39 -7.16 -2.59 6.55
CA LEU A 39 -8.63 -2.70 6.56
C LEU A 39 -9.30 -1.33 6.41
N ASP A 40 -8.83 -0.32 7.13
CA ASP A 40 -9.38 1.03 7.04
C ASP A 40 -9.11 1.65 5.66
N LEU A 41 -7.90 1.47 5.15
CA LEU A 41 -7.55 2.00 3.83
C LEU A 41 -8.37 1.35 2.72
N ILE A 42 -8.53 0.03 2.77
CA ILE A 42 -9.36 -0.71 1.81
C ILE A 42 -10.80 -0.18 1.85
N SER A 43 -11.34 0.00 3.04
CA SER A 43 -12.70 0.53 3.22
C SER A 43 -12.84 1.92 2.59
N LYS A 44 -11.88 2.79 2.80
CA LYS A 44 -11.89 4.15 2.22
C LYS A 44 -11.84 4.10 0.68
N LEU A 45 -11.02 3.23 0.13
CA LEU A 45 -10.92 3.05 -1.32
C LEU A 45 -12.23 2.49 -1.91
N GLU A 46 -12.81 1.50 -1.25
CA GLU A 46 -14.11 0.94 -1.68
C GLU A 46 -15.23 1.98 -1.60
N ASN A 47 -15.27 2.75 -0.53
CA ASN A 47 -16.31 3.77 -0.32
C ASN A 47 -16.18 4.95 -1.28
N SER A 48 -15.03 5.11 -1.93
CA SER A 48 -14.85 6.17 -2.93
C SER A 48 -15.68 5.94 -4.21
N GLY A 49 -16.14 4.71 -4.43
CA GLY A 49 -16.85 4.33 -5.65
C GLY A 49 -15.98 4.27 -6.90
N THR A 50 -14.67 4.42 -6.76
CA THR A 50 -13.73 4.39 -7.89
C THR A 50 -13.38 2.95 -8.24
N PRO A 51 -13.62 2.50 -9.49
CA PRO A 51 -13.26 1.14 -9.89
C PRO A 51 -11.75 0.99 -10.01
N MET A 52 -11.20 -0.01 -9.30
CA MET A 52 -9.76 -0.28 -9.29
C MET A 52 -9.49 -1.68 -8.75
N THR A 53 -8.27 -2.16 -8.95
CA THR A 53 -7.75 -3.33 -8.25
C THR A 53 -6.90 -2.88 -7.07
N ILE A 54 -7.10 -3.51 -5.92
CA ILE A 54 -6.30 -3.28 -4.72
C ILE A 54 -5.47 -4.54 -4.46
N PHE A 55 -4.14 -4.41 -4.53
CA PHE A 55 -3.21 -5.47 -4.16
C PHE A 55 -2.88 -5.37 -2.68
N ILE A 56 -3.20 -6.41 -1.93
CA ILE A 56 -3.14 -6.43 -0.47
C ILE A 56 -2.10 -7.45 -0.03
N PRO A 57 -0.94 -7.02 0.51
CA PRO A 57 0.14 -7.95 0.90
C PRO A 57 -0.11 -8.63 2.25
N GLU A 58 -1.34 -8.96 2.53
CA GLU A 58 -1.78 -9.74 3.67
C GLU A 58 -2.91 -10.67 3.23
N THR A 59 -3.03 -11.83 3.87
CA THR A 59 -4.19 -12.70 3.68
C THR A 59 -5.40 -12.10 4.40
N LYS A 60 -6.61 -12.56 4.06
CA LYS A 60 -7.82 -12.14 4.79
C LYS A 60 -7.71 -12.41 6.28
N ASN A 61 -7.10 -13.53 6.66
CA ASN A 61 -6.89 -13.88 8.07
C ASN A 61 -5.90 -12.93 8.75
N GLN A 62 -4.80 -12.60 8.07
CA GLN A 62 -3.80 -11.66 8.60
C GLN A 62 -4.38 -10.26 8.82
N LEU A 63 -5.25 -9.80 7.91
CA LEU A 63 -5.91 -8.49 8.06
C LEU A 63 -6.72 -8.39 9.34
N LYS A 64 -7.30 -9.50 9.79
CA LYS A 64 -8.10 -9.58 11.02
C LYS A 64 -7.25 -9.79 12.28
N GLY A 65 -5.92 -9.85 12.14
CA GLY A 65 -5.00 -10.10 13.23
C GLY A 65 -4.63 -11.56 13.42
N GLY A 66 -5.01 -12.43 12.51
CA GLY A 66 -4.66 -13.85 12.53
C GLY A 66 -3.25 -14.11 12.04
N PHE A 67 -2.82 -15.36 12.17
CA PHE A 67 -1.52 -15.82 11.75
C PHE A 67 -1.65 -16.85 10.63
N ASN A 68 -0.79 -16.73 9.61
CA ASN A 68 -0.66 -17.71 8.55
C ASN A 68 0.81 -18.17 8.46
N LYS A 69 0.98 -19.48 8.40
CA LYS A 69 2.29 -20.04 8.07
C LYS A 69 2.49 -19.88 6.56
N VAL A 70 3.53 -19.16 6.17
CA VAL A 70 3.80 -18.84 4.76
C VAL A 70 5.25 -19.16 4.40
N ASP A 71 5.46 -19.51 3.14
CA ASP A 71 6.80 -19.60 2.57
C ASP A 71 7.26 -18.17 2.24
N LYS A 72 8.28 -17.69 2.95
CA LYS A 72 8.77 -16.31 2.80
C LYS A 72 9.20 -15.98 1.38
N ASN A 73 9.83 -16.91 0.68
CA ASN A 73 10.27 -16.66 -0.70
C ASN A 73 9.09 -16.43 -1.63
N LYS A 74 8.02 -17.23 -1.47
CA LYS A 74 6.80 -17.04 -2.26
C LYS A 74 6.11 -15.71 -1.93
N VAL A 75 6.12 -15.31 -0.66
CA VAL A 75 5.58 -14.03 -0.22
C VAL A 75 6.35 -12.88 -0.88
N PHE A 76 7.67 -12.91 -0.81
CA PHE A 76 8.50 -11.85 -1.39
C PHE A 76 8.34 -11.76 -2.90
N ASP A 77 8.29 -12.91 -3.59
CA ASP A 77 8.06 -12.95 -5.04
C ASP A 77 6.71 -12.35 -5.41
N TRP A 78 5.66 -12.69 -4.68
CA TRP A 78 4.33 -12.14 -4.91
C TRP A 78 4.31 -10.63 -4.69
N GLN A 79 4.89 -10.16 -3.59
CA GLN A 79 4.92 -8.73 -3.24
C GLN A 79 5.67 -7.93 -4.30
N ARG A 80 6.82 -8.43 -4.72
CA ARG A 80 7.62 -7.74 -5.74
C ARG A 80 6.88 -7.68 -7.07
N SER A 81 6.25 -8.78 -7.48
CA SER A 81 5.47 -8.83 -8.71
C SER A 81 4.30 -7.86 -8.67
N ALA A 82 3.55 -7.83 -7.56
CA ALA A 82 2.40 -6.95 -7.41
C ALA A 82 2.82 -5.48 -7.42
N MET A 83 3.89 -5.12 -6.72
CA MET A 83 4.40 -3.75 -6.74
C MET A 83 4.86 -3.31 -8.12
N ALA A 84 5.53 -4.19 -8.84
CA ALA A 84 6.07 -3.85 -10.17
C ALA A 84 4.98 -3.55 -11.19
N ILE A 85 3.86 -4.25 -11.14
CA ILE A 85 2.77 -4.10 -12.11
C ILE A 85 1.68 -3.12 -11.68
N SER A 86 1.62 -2.74 -10.41
CA SER A 86 0.59 -1.82 -9.92
C SER A 86 0.71 -0.43 -10.54
N THR A 87 -0.42 0.23 -10.77
CA THR A 87 -0.45 1.60 -11.29
C THR A 87 0.13 2.58 -10.29
N ALA A 88 -0.11 2.34 -8.99
CA ALA A 88 0.41 3.18 -7.92
C ALA A 88 0.73 2.34 -6.67
N ILE A 89 1.57 2.88 -5.80
CA ILE A 89 1.90 2.29 -4.52
C ILE A 89 1.60 3.34 -3.44
N ILE A 90 0.77 2.96 -2.47
CA ILE A 90 0.56 3.76 -1.26
C ILE A 90 1.45 3.17 -0.16
N PHE A 91 2.33 4.00 0.39
CA PHE A 91 3.15 3.67 1.56
C PHE A 91 2.51 4.29 2.79
N TRP A 92 2.22 3.46 3.78
CA TRP A 92 1.69 3.91 5.06
C TRP A 92 2.51 3.34 6.22
N TYR A 93 2.87 4.19 7.17
CA TYR A 93 3.70 3.81 8.32
C TYR A 93 2.99 4.16 9.63
N PRO A 94 2.47 3.15 10.35
CA PRO A 94 1.90 3.36 11.68
C PRO A 94 2.98 3.74 12.69
N LYS A 95 2.59 4.48 13.70
CA LYS A 95 3.47 4.81 14.83
C LYS A 95 3.83 3.55 15.62
N GLY A 96 5.10 3.42 15.99
CA GLY A 96 5.57 2.32 16.84
C GLY A 96 5.69 0.98 16.15
N VAL A 97 5.50 0.92 14.85
CA VAL A 97 5.67 -0.31 14.06
C VAL A 97 6.80 -0.09 13.07
N PHE A 98 7.76 -0.99 13.08
CA PHE A 98 8.91 -0.92 12.18
C PHE A 98 9.15 -2.27 11.51
N ASP A 99 9.43 -2.24 10.21
CA ASP A 99 10.09 -3.32 9.52
C ASP A 99 11.08 -2.76 8.49
N ASP A 100 12.16 -3.49 8.26
CA ASP A 100 13.18 -3.09 7.30
C ASP A 100 12.72 -3.27 5.86
N GLN A 101 11.82 -4.22 5.61
CA GLN A 101 11.33 -4.51 4.27
C GLN A 101 10.60 -3.32 3.64
N SER A 102 9.66 -2.72 4.34
CA SER A 102 8.89 -1.59 3.79
C SER A 102 9.76 -0.35 3.57
N PHE A 103 10.77 -0.12 4.41
CA PHE A 103 11.75 0.94 4.18
C PHE A 103 12.59 0.67 2.94
N ALA A 104 13.06 -0.56 2.75
CA ALA A 104 13.81 -0.94 1.55
C ALA A 104 12.96 -0.80 0.29
N GLU A 105 11.68 -1.17 0.37
CA GLU A 105 10.74 -1.04 -0.73
C GLU A 105 10.49 0.44 -1.10
N PHE A 106 10.39 1.30 -0.10
CA PHE A 106 10.30 2.73 -0.35
C PHE A 106 11.56 3.23 -1.09
N GLY A 107 12.73 2.78 -0.68
CA GLY A 107 13.99 3.10 -1.34
C GLY A 107 14.04 2.67 -2.81
N LEU A 108 13.42 1.54 -3.14
CA LEU A 108 13.33 1.05 -4.52
C LEU A 108 12.44 1.93 -5.40
N TRP A 109 11.35 2.46 -4.86
CA TRP A 109 10.30 3.09 -5.65
C TRP A 109 10.19 4.60 -5.50
N HIS A 110 10.94 5.25 -4.57
CA HIS A 110 10.76 6.66 -4.23
C HIS A 110 10.96 7.64 -5.41
N LYS A 111 11.71 7.24 -6.42
CA LYS A 111 11.89 8.06 -7.63
C LYS A 111 10.75 7.89 -8.64
N SER A 112 9.90 6.93 -8.44
CA SER A 112 8.73 6.70 -9.29
C SER A 112 7.67 7.77 -9.03
N GLU A 113 7.07 8.31 -10.08
CA GLU A 113 6.00 9.31 -9.96
C GLU A 113 4.66 8.71 -9.51
N ARG A 114 4.63 7.43 -9.21
CA ARG A 114 3.42 6.68 -8.87
C ARG A 114 3.36 6.27 -7.41
N ILE A 115 4.06 6.95 -6.52
CA ILE A 115 4.05 6.64 -5.09
C ILE A 115 3.36 7.73 -4.28
N PHE A 116 2.75 7.31 -3.18
CA PHE A 116 2.08 8.18 -2.21
C PHE A 116 2.53 7.78 -0.82
N LEU A 117 2.94 8.75 -0.01
CA LEU A 117 3.45 8.50 1.32
C LEU A 117 2.53 9.12 2.37
N GLY A 118 2.13 8.31 3.34
CA GLY A 118 1.46 8.75 4.54
C GLY A 118 2.02 8.04 5.75
N ARG A 119 1.83 8.64 6.92
CA ARG A 119 2.26 8.03 8.18
C ARG A 119 1.42 8.58 9.33
N GLU A 120 1.34 7.82 10.39
CA GLU A 120 0.84 8.34 11.66
C GLU A 120 1.81 9.39 12.21
N ILE A 121 1.30 10.47 12.75
CA ILE A 121 2.14 11.50 13.38
C ILE A 121 2.91 10.85 14.54
N GLY A 122 4.22 11.03 14.54
CA GLY A 122 5.12 10.40 15.51
C GLY A 122 5.74 9.10 15.03
N ALA A 123 5.42 8.61 13.82
CA ALA A 123 6.14 7.51 13.21
C ALA A 123 7.59 7.94 12.89
N ASN A 124 8.51 6.98 12.99
CA ASN A 124 9.94 7.26 12.77
C ASN A 124 10.29 7.14 11.28
N THR A 125 9.86 8.12 10.49
CA THR A 125 9.98 8.10 9.03
C THR A 125 10.63 9.36 8.45
N GLU A 126 11.44 10.06 9.22
CA GLU A 126 12.03 11.33 8.80
C GLU A 126 12.79 11.25 7.48
N TYR A 127 13.61 10.21 7.30
CA TYR A 127 14.39 10.07 6.08
C TYR A 127 13.51 9.79 4.88
N LEU A 128 12.46 8.98 5.04
CA LEU A 128 11.50 8.70 3.97
C LEU A 128 10.75 9.98 3.54
N GLU A 129 10.35 10.79 4.52
CA GLU A 129 9.66 12.06 4.27
C GLU A 129 10.58 13.04 3.51
N TRP A 130 11.85 13.07 3.88
CA TRP A 130 12.83 13.87 3.19
C TRP A 130 13.02 13.43 1.73
N LEU A 131 13.16 12.11 1.50
CA LEU A 131 13.28 11.55 0.16
C LEU A 131 12.03 11.85 -0.68
N PHE A 132 10.86 11.67 -0.11
CA PHE A 132 9.59 11.93 -0.79
C PHE A 132 9.49 13.39 -1.24
N TYR A 133 9.81 14.31 -0.34
CA TYR A 133 9.80 15.73 -0.68
C TYR A 133 10.82 16.06 -1.79
N LYS A 134 12.03 15.52 -1.69
CA LYS A 134 13.09 15.78 -2.68
C LYS A 134 12.71 15.30 -4.08
N GLU A 135 12.08 14.13 -4.18
CA GLU A 135 11.74 13.53 -5.47
C GLU A 135 10.38 14.01 -6.01
N GLN A 136 9.39 14.17 -5.15
CA GLN A 136 8.01 14.43 -5.56
C GLN A 136 7.59 15.88 -5.30
N LEU A 137 8.33 16.64 -4.51
CA LEU A 137 7.98 17.98 -4.06
C LEU A 137 6.63 18.00 -3.31
N LEU A 138 6.33 16.93 -2.59
CA LEU A 138 5.12 16.75 -1.81
C LEU A 138 5.46 16.42 -0.36
N TYR A 139 4.59 16.82 0.56
CA TYR A 139 4.66 16.41 1.95
C TYR A 139 3.90 15.11 2.16
N PRO A 140 4.31 14.26 3.13
CA PRO A 140 3.55 13.05 3.44
C PRO A 140 2.18 13.41 4.02
N ALA A 141 1.22 12.52 3.80
CA ALA A 141 -0.10 12.64 4.43
C ALA A 141 -0.01 12.35 5.93
N ASP A 142 -0.81 13.04 6.73
CA ASP A 142 -0.82 12.92 8.20
C ASP A 142 -1.80 11.85 8.70
N ASN A 143 -2.68 11.37 7.83
CA ASN A 143 -3.66 10.34 8.16
C ASN A 143 -4.08 9.57 6.91
N LEU A 144 -4.84 8.49 7.11
CA LEU A 144 -5.28 7.63 6.01
C LEU A 144 -6.23 8.34 5.05
N ASP A 145 -7.07 9.25 5.53
CA ASP A 145 -7.96 10.01 4.66
C ASP A 145 -7.18 10.86 3.67
N GLN A 146 -6.15 11.55 4.15
CA GLN A 146 -5.32 12.41 3.29
C GLN A 146 -4.57 11.61 2.22
N VAL A 147 -3.94 10.48 2.60
CA VAL A 147 -3.21 9.68 1.60
C VAL A 147 -4.16 9.07 0.58
N THR A 148 -5.37 8.70 1.01
CA THR A 148 -6.43 8.22 0.11
C THR A 148 -6.82 9.31 -0.88
N GLU A 149 -7.07 10.52 -0.40
CA GLU A 149 -7.42 11.66 -1.26
C GLU A 149 -6.34 12.01 -2.27
N MET A 150 -5.08 12.03 -1.83
CA MET A 150 -3.94 12.28 -2.72
C MET A 150 -3.91 11.26 -3.86
N PHE A 151 -4.04 9.97 -3.54
CA PHE A 151 -4.06 8.91 -4.53
C PHE A 151 -5.27 9.01 -5.46
N LEU A 152 -6.46 9.18 -4.90
CA LEU A 152 -7.70 9.25 -5.69
C LEU A 152 -7.70 10.43 -6.65
N HIS A 153 -7.21 11.58 -6.20
CA HIS A 153 -7.08 12.75 -7.06
C HIS A 153 -6.16 12.44 -8.26
N TRP A 154 -5.03 11.82 -7.99
CA TRP A 154 -4.05 11.48 -9.01
C TRP A 154 -4.59 10.46 -10.01
N ILE A 155 -5.22 9.38 -9.54
CA ILE A 155 -5.66 8.30 -10.45
C ILE A 155 -6.83 8.73 -11.33
N LYS A 156 -7.62 9.71 -10.90
CA LYS A 156 -8.76 10.22 -11.68
C LYS A 156 -8.35 11.21 -12.77
N GLU A 157 -7.15 11.71 -12.70
CA GLU A 157 -6.59 12.56 -13.75
C GLU A 157 -6.05 11.70 -14.90
#